data_7e46bb1b58cbf4501d9f5b3759784e2b
#
_entry.id   7e46bb1b58cbf4501d9f5b3759784e2b
#
_cell.length_a   1.000
_cell.length_b   1.000
_cell.length_c   1.000
_cell.angle_alpha   90.00
_cell.angle_beta   90.00
_cell.angle_gamma   90.00
#
_symmetry.space_group_name_H-M   'P 1'
#
loop_
_entity.id
_entity.type
_entity.pdbx_description
1 polymer ?
#
loop_
_entity_poly.entity_id
_entity_poly.type
_entity_poly.pdbx_seq_one_letter_code
_entity_poly.pdbx_strand_id
1 'polypeptide(L)'
;MIIIKRFIFILFFLIHLSFCFYQLFLPLYQAEEVIVSFGLRPSDICYDNPSFWKYLKISFIFFYLFSNFIIINFLILRLHIFELKDSKISPFTIESSNLQLLIGENQFNKEKIYLPESGLYQNFLITGTIGTGKTSSAMYPFTKQFLKYNFLNPDKKLGILILDVKGNYFKQVRQFAQKYNLEKDIIEISLNSKVRYNPLHKPNLNPIVLANRLKTILLLFSENNSESFWLDKAEQILTECIKLCRLYNNGYVTFIEIHKLITEPNYYKSKIEILKKLFYEKKLSYKQIYELNTALEFFEKEFNSLDQRTLAILKSEISRITNIFISDYNVSKTFSPEKKDLNFKGFSSMLQKGKIVVLNMNIAEYKNLSKIIAAYLKLDFQSEVMSNLSKSKVKPSVFICDEYAEYVTKTDADFFALSREAKCINIVSTQSYSSLKNTLKDDSSVKVIIQNLINKIWFRTDDIFTIEEAQKQLGKEEKTHISKAISENAKETKFNYITNSFNSKNSSITESLNTYTQKDFVYDTNFFTQDLETFSSLAFLSNGYKILKPAKLRMFPYFKK
;
A
#
# COMPACT_ATOMS: atom_id res chain seq x y z
N MET A 1 27.98 28.99 -4.63
CA MET A 1 29.03 27.97 -4.78
C MET A 1 29.05 27.34 -6.17
N ILE A 2 27.94 26.94 -6.79
CA ILE A 2 27.88 26.34 -8.15
C ILE A 2 28.36 27.34 -9.25
N ILE A 3 27.96 28.60 -9.19
CA ILE A 3 28.37 29.65 -10.16
C ILE A 3 29.89 29.81 -10.14
N ILE A 4 30.50 29.84 -8.96
CA ILE A 4 31.96 29.97 -8.80
C ILE A 4 32.66 28.75 -9.39
N LYS A 5 32.16 27.53 -9.15
CA LYS A 5 32.72 26.29 -9.73
C LYS A 5 32.64 26.28 -11.26
N ARG A 6 31.52 26.77 -11.85
CA ARG A 6 31.38 26.89 -13.31
C ARG A 6 32.34 27.91 -13.90
N PHE A 7 32.51 29.02 -13.23
CA PHE A 7 33.45 30.05 -13.65
C PHE A 7 34.90 29.55 -13.62
N ILE A 8 35.29 28.87 -12.54
CA ILE A 8 36.63 28.24 -12.43
C ILE A 8 36.84 27.18 -13.53
N PHE A 9 35.82 26.36 -13.84
CA PHE A 9 35.87 25.37 -14.89
C PHE A 9 36.11 26.00 -16.26
N ILE A 10 35.32 27.05 -16.60
CA ILE A 10 35.44 27.75 -17.86
C ILE A 10 36.83 28.41 -17.98
N LEU A 11 37.31 29.06 -16.93
CA LEU A 11 38.60 29.69 -16.88
C LEU A 11 39.73 28.70 -17.08
N PHE A 12 39.69 27.57 -16.36
CA PHE A 12 40.67 26.50 -16.49
C PHE A 12 40.66 25.89 -17.91
N PHE A 13 39.51 25.66 -18.49
CA PHE A 13 39.37 25.14 -19.85
C PHE A 13 39.92 26.11 -20.89
N LEU A 14 39.65 27.41 -20.74
CA LEU A 14 40.22 28.46 -21.64
C LEU A 14 41.73 28.56 -21.52
N ILE A 15 42.28 28.50 -20.32
CA ILE A 15 43.75 28.51 -20.11
C ILE A 15 44.39 27.28 -20.76
N HIS A 16 43.82 26.08 -20.56
CA HIS A 16 44.30 24.85 -21.15
C HIS A 16 44.25 24.87 -22.68
N LEU A 17 43.12 25.33 -23.23
CA LEU A 17 42.93 25.51 -24.67
C LEU A 17 44.00 26.45 -25.27
N SER A 18 44.19 27.61 -24.62
CA SER A 18 45.16 28.61 -25.02
C SER A 18 46.60 28.06 -24.96
N PHE A 19 46.96 27.38 -23.87
CA PHE A 19 48.27 26.76 -23.70
C PHE A 19 48.55 25.72 -24.79
N CYS A 20 47.64 24.79 -25.03
CA CYS A 20 47.78 23.78 -26.06
C CYS A 20 47.85 24.39 -27.47
N PHE A 21 47.09 25.42 -27.75
CA PHE A 21 47.09 26.09 -29.03
C PHE A 21 48.42 26.83 -29.30
N TYR A 22 48.84 27.68 -28.37
CA TYR A 22 50.04 28.49 -28.58
C TYR A 22 51.35 27.76 -28.41
N GLN A 23 51.42 26.82 -27.47
CA GLN A 23 52.71 26.13 -27.17
C GLN A 23 52.94 24.87 -27.99
N LEU A 24 51.86 24.15 -28.36
CA LEU A 24 51.96 22.85 -29.00
C LEU A 24 51.39 22.82 -30.41
N PHE A 25 50.22 23.35 -30.65
CA PHE A 25 49.52 23.24 -31.93
C PHE A 25 50.02 24.25 -32.96
N LEU A 26 50.13 25.52 -32.60
CA LEU A 26 50.51 26.59 -33.51
C LEU A 26 51.95 26.39 -34.10
N PRO A 27 52.97 26.05 -33.30
CA PRO A 27 54.29 25.74 -33.82
C PRO A 27 54.32 24.53 -34.77
N LEU A 28 53.58 23.50 -34.49
CA LEU A 28 53.45 22.32 -35.35
C LEU A 28 52.70 22.56 -36.65
N TYR A 29 51.78 23.51 -36.65
CA TYR A 29 51.00 23.88 -37.84
C TYR A 29 51.71 24.85 -38.77
N GLN A 30 52.51 25.78 -38.24
CA GLN A 30 53.23 26.82 -39.02
C GLN A 30 54.55 26.33 -39.67
N ALA A 31 54.94 25.22 -39.48
CA ALA A 31 55.99 24.31 -39.89
C ALA A 31 56.99 24.74 -41.03
N GLU A 32 57.71 25.81 -40.96
CA GLU A 32 58.91 25.99 -41.71
C GLU A 32 60.20 26.14 -40.85
N GLU A 33 60.09 26.59 -39.61
CA GLU A 33 61.19 26.63 -38.63
C GLU A 33 60.64 26.41 -37.20
N VAL A 34 60.40 25.17 -36.81
CA VAL A 34 59.80 24.91 -35.48
C VAL A 34 60.90 24.53 -34.48
N ILE A 35 61.20 25.48 -33.60
CA ILE A 35 61.83 25.20 -32.32
C ILE A 35 60.73 24.78 -31.38
N VAL A 36 60.57 23.46 -31.16
CA VAL A 36 59.68 22.94 -30.12
C VAL A 36 60.30 23.29 -28.77
N SER A 37 59.51 23.82 -27.82
CA SER A 37 59.95 24.28 -26.49
C SER A 37 60.62 23.18 -25.62
N PHE A 38 60.77 21.96 -26.11
CA PHE A 38 61.47 20.85 -25.47
C PHE A 38 62.86 20.55 -26.07
N GLY A 39 63.44 21.44 -26.92
CA GLY A 39 64.77 21.28 -27.46
C GLY A 39 64.90 20.23 -28.57
N LEU A 40 63.81 19.62 -29.02
CA LEU A 40 63.81 18.73 -30.18
C LEU A 40 63.57 19.57 -31.44
N ARG A 41 64.47 19.40 -32.44
CA ARG A 41 64.28 19.97 -33.78
C ARG A 41 63.67 18.92 -34.69
N PRO A 42 62.33 18.91 -34.87
CA PRO A 42 61.73 17.94 -35.78
C PRO A 42 61.99 18.24 -37.25
N SER A 43 62.53 19.42 -37.57
CA SER A 43 62.82 19.86 -38.91
C SER A 43 63.67 18.87 -39.69
N ASP A 44 64.72 18.35 -39.07
CA ASP A 44 65.70 17.49 -39.78
C ASP A 44 65.11 16.10 -40.07
N ILE A 45 64.26 15.56 -39.15
CA ILE A 45 63.59 14.27 -39.34
C ILE A 45 62.44 14.36 -40.32
N CYS A 46 61.74 15.51 -40.33
CA CYS A 46 60.55 15.72 -41.14
C CYS A 46 60.85 16.13 -42.58
N TYR A 47 62.01 16.72 -42.85
CA TYR A 47 62.43 17.10 -44.19
C TYR A 47 62.71 15.90 -45.07
N ASP A 48 63.30 14.87 -44.49
CA ASP A 48 63.59 13.64 -45.18
C ASP A 48 62.44 12.66 -45.33
N ASN A 49 61.30 12.90 -44.58
CA ASN A 49 60.22 11.99 -44.61
C ASN A 49 58.81 12.70 -44.44
N PRO A 50 58.24 13.25 -45.54
CA PRO A 50 57.00 14.00 -45.50
C PRO A 50 55.77 13.21 -44.98
N SER A 51 55.80 11.90 -45.16
CA SER A 51 54.77 10.99 -44.65
C SER A 51 54.78 10.91 -43.12
N PHE A 52 56.02 10.84 -42.53
CA PHE A 52 56.16 10.84 -41.06
C PHE A 52 55.63 12.14 -40.43
N TRP A 53 55.90 13.28 -41.03
CA TRP A 53 55.41 14.56 -40.61
C TRP A 53 53.88 14.63 -40.64
N LYS A 54 53.26 14.10 -41.68
CA LYS A 54 51.79 13.98 -41.78
C LYS A 54 51.19 13.14 -40.65
N TYR A 55 51.79 11.98 -40.36
CA TYR A 55 51.36 11.12 -39.27
C TYR A 55 51.56 11.75 -37.89
N LEU A 56 52.66 12.49 -37.69
CA LEU A 56 52.94 13.19 -36.45
C LEU A 56 51.87 14.28 -36.16
N LYS A 57 51.49 15.07 -37.17
CA LYS A 57 50.42 16.05 -37.06
C LYS A 57 49.09 15.40 -36.70
N ILE A 58 48.73 14.31 -37.34
CA ILE A 58 47.48 13.59 -37.06
C ILE A 58 47.50 13.03 -35.63
N SER A 59 48.59 12.40 -35.22
CA SER A 59 48.75 11.86 -33.87
C SER A 59 48.65 12.94 -32.79
N PHE A 60 49.22 14.13 -33.07
CA PHE A 60 49.14 15.26 -32.16
C PHE A 60 47.72 15.80 -32.02
N ILE A 61 46.99 15.91 -33.12
CA ILE A 61 45.56 16.32 -33.09
C ILE A 61 44.76 15.31 -32.27
N PHE A 62 45.00 14.01 -32.47
CA PHE A 62 44.34 12.96 -31.71
C PHE A 62 44.66 13.03 -30.22
N PHE A 63 45.92 13.23 -29.86
CA PHE A 63 46.36 13.38 -28.47
C PHE A 63 45.74 14.64 -27.81
N TYR A 64 45.69 15.75 -28.53
CA TYR A 64 45.04 16.97 -28.08
C TYR A 64 43.56 16.78 -27.80
N LEU A 65 42.81 16.18 -28.72
CA LEU A 65 41.41 15.90 -28.55
C LEU A 65 41.15 14.92 -27.40
N PHE A 66 41.98 13.89 -27.25
CA PHE A 66 41.89 12.89 -26.20
C PHE A 66 42.16 13.48 -24.81
N SER A 67 43.20 14.30 -24.68
CA SER A 67 43.53 14.97 -23.42
C SER A 67 42.41 15.91 -22.96
N ASN A 68 41.82 16.67 -23.88
CA ASN A 68 40.68 17.51 -23.59
C ASN A 68 39.43 16.69 -23.17
N PHE A 69 39.17 15.56 -23.83
CA PHE A 69 38.10 14.65 -23.46
C PHE A 69 38.29 14.09 -22.05
N ILE A 70 39.48 13.67 -21.67
CA ILE A 70 39.77 13.20 -20.30
C ILE A 70 39.57 14.31 -19.27
N ILE A 71 40.08 15.52 -19.53
CA ILE A 71 39.97 16.66 -18.63
C ILE A 71 38.51 17.05 -18.46
N ILE A 72 37.74 17.12 -19.53
CA ILE A 72 36.31 17.45 -19.49
C ILE A 72 35.56 16.40 -18.68
N ASN A 73 35.76 15.10 -18.95
CA ASN A 73 35.09 14.03 -18.20
C ASN A 73 35.48 14.03 -16.71
N PHE A 74 36.78 14.21 -16.41
CA PHE A 74 37.23 14.28 -15.02
C PHE A 74 36.61 15.45 -14.26
N LEU A 75 36.53 16.63 -14.88
CA LEU A 75 35.93 17.82 -14.29
C LEU A 75 34.40 17.69 -14.15
N ILE A 76 33.71 17.10 -15.15
CA ILE A 76 32.26 16.85 -15.09
C ILE A 76 31.96 15.83 -13.99
N LEU A 77 32.64 14.69 -13.95
CA LEU A 77 32.37 13.62 -13.00
C LEU A 77 32.74 13.99 -11.56
N ARG A 78 33.86 14.66 -11.35
CA ARG A 78 34.35 14.96 -9.99
C ARG A 78 33.79 16.26 -9.40
N LEU A 79 33.46 17.24 -10.21
CA LEU A 79 32.96 18.53 -9.72
C LEU A 79 31.44 18.68 -9.77
N HIS A 80 30.71 17.70 -10.33
CA HIS A 80 29.24 17.76 -10.50
C HIS A 80 28.78 19.12 -11.06
N ILE A 81 29.48 19.64 -12.09
CA ILE A 81 29.30 20.99 -12.61
C ILE A 81 28.03 21.11 -13.45
N PHE A 82 27.63 20.03 -14.11
CA PHE A 82 26.38 19.91 -14.84
C PHE A 82 25.43 18.96 -14.12
N GLU A 83 24.80 19.41 -13.02
CA GLU A 83 23.48 18.93 -12.66
C GLU A 83 22.52 19.48 -13.71
N LEU A 84 22.07 18.64 -14.61
CA LEU A 84 20.92 18.93 -15.45
C LEU A 84 19.78 19.31 -14.52
N LYS A 85 19.42 20.58 -14.49
CA LYS A 85 18.21 21.08 -13.88
C LYS A 85 17.05 20.53 -14.69
N ASP A 86 16.64 19.31 -14.40
CA ASP A 86 15.27 18.95 -14.64
C ASP A 86 14.38 19.89 -13.83
N SER A 87 13.34 20.36 -14.48
CA SER A 87 12.40 21.34 -13.97
C SER A 87 12.20 21.16 -12.46
N LYS A 88 12.64 22.11 -11.68
CA LYS A 88 12.43 22.21 -10.24
C LYS A 88 10.94 22.10 -9.94
N ILE A 89 10.48 20.91 -9.58
CA ILE A 89 9.57 20.83 -8.46
C ILE A 89 10.46 21.19 -7.28
N SER A 90 10.28 22.37 -6.73
CA SER A 90 11.03 22.87 -5.58
C SER A 90 11.17 21.77 -4.54
N PRO A 91 12.36 21.57 -3.92
CA PRO A 91 12.42 20.77 -2.73
C PRO A 91 11.48 21.44 -1.72
N PHE A 92 10.29 20.87 -1.53
CA PHE A 92 9.40 21.29 -0.48
C PHE A 92 10.16 21.08 0.83
N THR A 93 10.70 22.14 1.35
CA THR A 93 11.14 22.21 2.73
C THR A 93 9.96 21.76 3.58
N ILE A 94 10.21 20.84 4.49
CA ILE A 94 9.23 20.19 5.39
C ILE A 94 8.80 21.23 6.46
N GLU A 95 8.19 22.31 6.04
CA GLU A 95 7.45 23.27 6.87
C GLU A 95 6.03 23.48 6.35
N SER A 96 5.55 22.59 5.48
CA SER A 96 4.17 22.72 5.01
C SER A 96 3.25 21.98 5.96
N SER A 97 2.30 22.71 6.53
CA SER A 97 1.09 22.22 7.18
C SER A 97 0.20 21.38 6.24
N ASN A 98 0.65 21.10 5.03
CA ASN A 98 -0.08 20.36 4.02
C ASN A 98 0.04 18.86 4.20
N LEU A 99 -1.06 18.16 4.02
CA LEU A 99 -1.11 16.71 4.09
C LEU A 99 -0.41 16.10 2.86
N GLN A 100 0.74 15.49 3.09
CA GLN A 100 1.53 14.80 2.07
C GLN A 100 2.27 13.61 2.70
N LEU A 101 2.64 12.64 1.90
CA LEU A 101 3.33 11.44 2.35
C LEU A 101 4.61 11.22 1.55
N LEU A 102 5.75 11.12 2.24
CA LEU A 102 7.00 10.65 1.65
C LEU A 102 6.92 9.13 1.49
N ILE A 103 6.92 8.68 0.24
CA ILE A 103 6.84 7.26 -0.10
C ILE A 103 8.23 6.61 -0.02
N GLY A 104 9.22 7.19 -0.68
CA GLY A 104 10.56 6.65 -0.76
C GLY A 104 11.49 7.53 -1.59
N GLU A 105 12.66 7.01 -1.89
CA GLU A 105 13.67 7.64 -2.74
C GLU A 105 13.85 6.82 -4.01
N ASN A 106 13.73 7.44 -5.17
CA ASN A 106 13.98 6.79 -6.44
C ASN A 106 15.44 6.32 -6.51
N GLN A 107 15.66 5.03 -6.76
CA GLN A 107 17.01 4.45 -6.76
C GLN A 107 17.88 4.99 -7.90
N PHE A 108 17.27 5.42 -9.01
CA PHE A 108 17.98 5.88 -10.19
C PHE A 108 18.48 7.33 -10.06
N ASN A 109 17.57 8.27 -9.76
CA ASN A 109 17.88 9.71 -9.71
C ASN A 109 18.02 10.27 -8.29
N LYS A 110 17.84 9.44 -7.25
CA LYS A 110 17.93 9.81 -5.83
C LYS A 110 16.90 10.87 -5.39
N GLU A 111 15.86 11.08 -6.15
CA GLU A 111 14.78 11.98 -5.79
C GLU A 111 13.83 11.35 -4.77
N LYS A 112 13.45 12.14 -3.77
CA LYS A 112 12.41 11.75 -2.80
C LYS A 112 11.03 11.95 -3.43
N ILE A 113 10.23 10.91 -3.42
CA ILE A 113 8.87 10.92 -3.96
C ILE A 113 7.88 11.24 -2.86
N TYR A 114 7.24 12.39 -2.98
CA TYR A 114 6.16 12.84 -2.11
C TYR A 114 4.84 12.73 -2.84
N LEU A 115 3.84 12.16 -2.18
CA LEU A 115 2.49 12.10 -2.70
C LEU A 115 1.62 13.17 -2.01
N PRO A 116 0.97 14.06 -2.77
CA PRO A 116 0.10 15.10 -2.23
C PRO A 116 -1.23 14.52 -1.73
N GLU A 117 -1.98 15.29 -0.96
CA GLU A 117 -3.28 14.92 -0.39
C GLU A 117 -4.23 14.29 -1.41
N SER A 118 -4.34 14.86 -2.62
CA SER A 118 -5.18 14.32 -3.71
C SER A 118 -4.78 12.91 -4.14
N GLY A 119 -3.49 12.60 -4.12
CA GLY A 119 -2.96 11.27 -4.41
C GLY A 119 -3.18 10.29 -3.27
N LEU A 120 -3.20 10.76 -2.02
CA LEU A 120 -3.42 9.91 -0.85
C LEU A 120 -4.82 9.27 -0.85
N TYR A 121 -5.82 9.95 -1.39
CA TYR A 121 -7.19 9.43 -1.51
C TYR A 121 -7.36 8.38 -2.61
N GLN A 122 -6.31 8.03 -3.35
CA GLN A 122 -6.34 6.98 -4.37
C GLN A 122 -6.11 5.58 -3.79
N ASN A 123 -6.13 5.44 -2.49
CA ASN A 123 -5.95 4.20 -1.74
C ASN A 123 -4.61 3.48 -2.07
N PHE A 124 -4.05 2.77 -1.10
CA PHE A 124 -2.75 2.09 -1.24
C PHE A 124 -2.88 0.59 -1.02
N LEU A 125 -2.25 -0.18 -1.90
CA LEU A 125 -2.01 -1.61 -1.73
C LEU A 125 -0.50 -1.88 -1.69
N ILE A 126 -0.02 -2.38 -0.57
CA ILE A 126 1.38 -2.71 -0.35
C ILE A 126 1.51 -4.23 -0.30
N THR A 127 2.27 -4.81 -1.23
CA THR A 127 2.43 -6.27 -1.33
C THR A 127 3.89 -6.69 -1.28
N GLY A 128 4.14 -7.92 -0.88
CA GLY A 128 5.46 -8.56 -0.86
C GLY A 128 5.55 -9.66 0.19
N THR A 129 6.50 -10.56 0.04
CA THR A 129 6.71 -11.70 0.94
C THR A 129 7.17 -11.26 2.34
N ILE A 130 7.20 -12.20 3.27
CA ILE A 130 7.67 -11.99 4.64
C ILE A 130 9.16 -11.57 4.60
N GLY A 131 9.55 -10.64 5.47
CA GLY A 131 10.95 -10.18 5.58
C GLY A 131 11.40 -9.14 4.56
N THR A 132 10.57 -8.73 3.61
CA THR A 132 10.93 -7.73 2.58
C THR A 132 10.92 -6.28 3.07
N GLY A 133 10.35 -6.05 4.25
CA GLY A 133 10.37 -4.72 4.88
C GLY A 133 9.06 -3.94 4.77
N LYS A 134 7.93 -4.51 4.32
CA LYS A 134 6.63 -3.84 4.20
C LYS A 134 6.25 -3.05 5.45
N THR A 135 6.16 -3.74 6.59
CA THR A 135 5.74 -3.12 7.85
C THR A 135 6.77 -2.10 8.34
N SER A 136 8.06 -2.44 8.30
CA SER A 136 9.12 -1.60 8.87
C SER A 136 9.52 -0.39 8.02
N SER A 137 9.34 -0.44 6.69
CA SER A 137 9.77 0.64 5.80
C SER A 137 8.64 1.34 5.04
N ALA A 138 7.39 0.82 5.11
CA ALA A 138 6.22 1.49 4.58
C ALA A 138 5.18 1.75 5.67
N MET A 139 4.58 0.72 6.28
CA MET A 139 3.47 0.90 7.22
C MET A 139 3.81 1.78 8.43
N TYR A 140 4.90 1.48 9.16
CA TYR A 140 5.34 2.30 10.30
C TYR A 140 5.79 3.71 9.90
N PRO A 141 6.62 3.92 8.87
CA PRO A 141 7.00 5.26 8.43
C PRO A 141 5.81 6.11 7.98
N PHE A 142 4.83 5.53 7.29
CA PHE A 142 3.62 6.24 6.88
C PHE A 142 2.78 6.64 8.10
N THR A 143 2.56 5.72 9.02
CA THR A 143 1.88 6.00 10.29
C THR A 143 2.57 7.13 11.05
N LYS A 144 3.91 7.08 11.18
CA LYS A 144 4.69 8.13 11.85
C LYS A 144 4.50 9.50 11.22
N GLN A 145 4.38 9.56 9.89
CA GLN A 145 4.14 10.82 9.16
C GLN A 145 2.74 11.37 9.43
N PHE A 146 1.69 10.53 9.50
CA PHE A 146 0.34 10.97 9.87
C PHE A 146 0.28 11.46 11.33
N LEU A 147 0.98 10.82 12.25
CA LEU A 147 1.07 11.30 13.62
C LEU A 147 1.81 12.64 13.70
N LYS A 148 2.90 12.80 12.94
CA LYS A 148 3.59 14.09 12.81
C LYS A 148 2.66 15.18 12.25
N TYR A 149 1.85 14.87 11.25
CA TYR A 149 0.85 15.79 10.72
C TYR A 149 -0.16 16.22 11.80
N ASN A 150 -0.69 15.27 12.57
CA ASN A 150 -1.61 15.56 13.68
C ASN A 150 -0.98 16.46 14.77
N PHE A 151 0.30 16.28 15.04
CA PHE A 151 1.04 17.15 15.96
C PHE A 151 1.17 18.58 15.43
N LEU A 152 1.49 18.73 14.14
CA LEU A 152 1.67 20.04 13.50
C LEU A 152 0.33 20.76 13.22
N ASN A 153 -0.79 20.02 13.18
CA ASN A 153 -2.10 20.56 12.82
C ASN A 153 -3.16 20.20 13.87
N PRO A 154 -3.13 20.75 15.08
CA PRO A 154 -4.02 20.37 16.18
C PRO A 154 -5.52 20.53 15.85
N ASP A 155 -5.89 21.54 15.03
CA ASP A 155 -7.26 21.82 14.62
C ASP A 155 -7.76 20.94 13.46
N LYS A 156 -6.83 20.38 12.70
CA LYS A 156 -7.10 19.55 11.51
C LYS A 156 -6.65 18.10 11.69
N LYS A 157 -6.65 17.61 12.93
CA LYS A 157 -6.22 16.23 13.21
C LYS A 157 -7.00 15.21 12.40
N LEU A 158 -6.30 14.24 11.85
CA LEU A 158 -6.84 13.07 11.19
C LEU A 158 -7.35 12.06 12.22
N GLY A 159 -8.56 11.55 12.03
CA GLY A 159 -9.02 10.36 12.73
C GLY A 159 -8.39 9.12 12.08
N ILE A 160 -7.69 8.29 12.86
CA ILE A 160 -6.90 7.17 12.35
C ILE A 160 -7.36 5.86 12.96
N LEU A 161 -7.74 4.87 12.14
CA LEU A 161 -7.94 3.49 12.57
C LEU A 161 -6.76 2.64 12.12
N ILE A 162 -6.18 1.88 13.04
CA ILE A 162 -5.06 0.96 12.77
C ILE A 162 -5.45 -0.44 13.21
N LEU A 163 -5.38 -1.39 12.27
CA LEU A 163 -5.61 -2.81 12.51
C LEU A 163 -4.33 -3.60 12.21
N ASP A 164 -3.99 -4.51 13.10
CA ASP A 164 -2.82 -5.38 12.97
C ASP A 164 -3.09 -6.77 13.56
N VAL A 165 -2.73 -7.79 12.81
CA VAL A 165 -2.86 -9.21 13.17
C VAL A 165 -1.91 -9.60 14.31
N LYS A 166 -0.73 -9.01 14.34
CA LYS A 166 0.39 -9.43 15.20
C LYS A 166 0.32 -8.82 16.61
N GLY A 167 -0.50 -7.76 16.80
CA GLY A 167 -0.60 -7.05 18.07
C GLY A 167 0.64 -6.23 18.45
N ASN A 168 1.62 -6.10 17.56
CA ASN A 168 2.84 -5.35 17.80
C ASN A 168 2.76 -3.89 17.37
N TYR A 169 1.82 -3.56 16.51
CA TYR A 169 1.67 -2.22 15.93
C TYR A 169 1.38 -1.17 16.98
N PHE A 170 0.57 -1.52 18.00
CA PHE A 170 0.25 -0.63 19.09
C PHE A 170 1.50 -0.12 19.83
N LYS A 171 2.48 -0.99 20.12
CA LYS A 171 3.73 -0.60 20.79
C LYS A 171 4.46 0.48 19.98
N GLN A 172 4.51 0.31 18.66
CA GLN A 172 5.19 1.25 17.76
C GLN A 172 4.44 2.57 17.64
N VAL A 173 3.10 2.52 17.52
CA VAL A 173 2.26 3.72 17.50
C VAL A 173 2.42 4.52 18.79
N ARG A 174 2.46 3.84 19.95
CA ARG A 174 2.66 4.49 21.25
C ARG A 174 4.01 5.22 21.32
N GLN A 175 5.09 4.59 20.84
CA GLN A 175 6.40 5.24 20.77
C GLN A 175 6.40 6.49 19.87
N PHE A 176 5.73 6.42 18.72
CA PHE A 176 5.60 7.58 17.82
C PHE A 176 4.75 8.68 18.47
N ALA A 177 3.66 8.32 19.14
CA ALA A 177 2.80 9.28 19.83
C ALA A 177 3.50 9.98 21.00
N GLN A 178 4.32 9.26 21.77
CA GLN A 178 5.19 9.83 22.81
C GLN A 178 6.11 10.91 22.24
N LYS A 179 6.72 10.62 21.08
CA LYS A 179 7.60 11.59 20.41
C LYS A 179 6.88 12.88 20.01
N TYR A 180 5.58 12.81 19.73
CA TYR A 180 4.77 13.94 19.25
C TYR A 180 3.74 14.43 20.29
N ASN A 181 3.83 14.01 21.56
CA ASN A 181 2.89 14.39 22.63
C ASN A 181 1.42 14.11 22.30
N LEU A 182 1.15 13.01 21.58
CA LEU A 182 -0.19 12.58 21.14
C LEU A 182 -0.75 11.39 21.94
N GLU A 183 -0.15 11.02 23.08
CA GLU A 183 -0.57 9.86 23.88
C GLU A 183 -2.03 9.93 24.33
N LYS A 184 -2.51 11.15 24.65
CA LYS A 184 -3.92 11.40 25.04
C LYS A 184 -4.91 11.22 23.87
N ASP A 185 -4.42 11.14 22.65
CA ASP A 185 -5.25 10.96 21.47
C ASP A 185 -5.34 9.48 21.05
N ILE A 186 -4.57 8.59 21.68
CA ILE A 186 -4.61 7.14 21.42
C ILE A 186 -5.75 6.50 22.21
N ILE A 187 -6.52 5.67 21.51
CA ILE A 187 -7.55 4.79 22.06
C ILE A 187 -7.11 3.36 21.73
N GLU A 188 -6.64 2.64 22.74
CA GLU A 188 -6.25 1.25 22.62
C GLU A 188 -7.47 0.35 22.82
N ILE A 189 -7.84 -0.42 21.81
CA ILE A 189 -8.83 -1.47 21.94
C ILE A 189 -8.12 -2.80 22.20
N SER A 190 -8.21 -3.27 23.42
CA SER A 190 -7.71 -4.59 23.85
C SER A 190 -8.55 -5.10 25.03
N LEU A 191 -8.51 -6.40 25.29
CA LEU A 191 -9.27 -7.00 26.39
C LEU A 191 -8.78 -6.55 27.77
N ASN A 192 -7.51 -6.14 27.86
CA ASN A 192 -6.88 -5.65 29.09
C ASN A 192 -6.95 -4.12 29.23
N SER A 193 -7.51 -3.40 28.24
CA SER A 193 -7.61 -1.96 28.29
C SER A 193 -8.78 -1.48 29.15
N LYS A 194 -8.78 -0.19 29.50
CA LYS A 194 -9.91 0.46 30.16
C LYS A 194 -11.01 0.87 29.20
N VAL A 195 -10.84 0.63 27.89
CA VAL A 195 -11.82 0.99 26.88
C VAL A 195 -13.05 0.09 26.98
N ARG A 196 -14.21 0.72 26.96
CA ARG A 196 -15.52 0.08 26.94
C ARG A 196 -16.27 0.61 25.73
N TYR A 197 -16.47 -0.26 24.78
CA TYR A 197 -17.07 0.04 23.49
C TYR A 197 -18.25 -0.88 23.22
N ASN A 198 -19.40 -0.32 22.90
CA ASN A 198 -20.55 -1.11 22.47
C ASN A 198 -20.77 -0.92 20.97
N PRO A 199 -20.39 -1.90 20.13
CA PRO A 199 -20.54 -1.80 18.67
C PRO A 199 -22.00 -1.72 18.21
N LEU A 200 -22.96 -2.21 18.99
CA LEU A 200 -24.39 -2.17 18.69
C LEU A 200 -25.10 -0.88 19.14
N HIS A 201 -24.44 -0.06 19.96
CA HIS A 201 -25.03 1.20 20.42
C HIS A 201 -24.84 2.31 19.37
N LYS A 202 -25.69 2.26 18.35
CA LYS A 202 -25.78 3.22 17.26
C LYS A 202 -27.22 3.70 17.10
N PRO A 203 -27.72 4.54 18.00
CA PRO A 203 -29.18 4.86 18.07
C PRO A 203 -29.72 5.49 16.78
N ASN A 204 -28.89 6.21 16.03
CA ASN A 204 -29.26 6.88 14.78
C ASN A 204 -29.14 6.00 13.54
N LEU A 205 -28.55 4.82 13.65
CA LEU A 205 -28.35 3.92 12.52
C LEU A 205 -29.53 2.97 12.39
N ASN A 206 -29.99 2.72 11.16
CA ASN A 206 -31.08 1.77 10.93
C ASN A 206 -30.71 0.38 11.48
N PRO A 207 -31.60 -0.32 12.23
CA PRO A 207 -31.35 -1.66 12.74
C PRO A 207 -30.86 -2.67 11.68
N ILE A 208 -31.39 -2.62 10.47
CA ILE A 208 -31.00 -3.50 9.37
C ILE A 208 -29.52 -3.36 9.01
N VAL A 209 -28.97 -2.14 9.09
CA VAL A 209 -27.54 -1.90 8.79
C VAL A 209 -26.64 -2.58 9.84
N LEU A 210 -27.03 -2.57 11.11
CA LEU A 210 -26.31 -3.29 12.17
C LEU A 210 -26.41 -4.81 11.99
N ALA A 211 -27.61 -5.31 11.68
CA ALA A 211 -27.82 -6.72 11.41
C ALA A 211 -27.01 -7.20 10.18
N ASN A 212 -26.96 -6.40 9.13
CA ASN A 212 -26.17 -6.68 7.93
C ASN A 212 -24.65 -6.75 8.22
N ARG A 213 -24.13 -5.89 9.10
CA ARG A 213 -22.73 -6.01 9.55
C ARG A 213 -22.47 -7.35 10.25
N LEU A 214 -23.39 -7.79 11.10
CA LEU A 214 -23.27 -9.08 11.79
C LEU A 214 -23.33 -10.25 10.79
N LYS A 215 -24.22 -10.18 9.82
CA LYS A 215 -24.27 -11.14 8.70
C LYS A 215 -22.97 -11.17 7.91
N THR A 216 -22.40 -10.00 7.57
CA THR A 216 -21.11 -9.91 6.86
C THR A 216 -19.99 -10.61 7.65
N ILE A 217 -20.00 -10.48 8.97
CA ILE A 217 -19.05 -11.18 9.85
C ILE A 217 -19.31 -12.69 9.84
N LEU A 218 -20.56 -13.12 9.91
CA LEU A 218 -20.89 -14.55 9.82
C LEU A 218 -20.38 -15.19 8.52
N LEU A 219 -20.53 -14.49 7.40
CA LEU A 219 -20.02 -14.91 6.08
C LEU A 219 -18.51 -15.12 6.05
N LEU A 220 -17.73 -14.28 6.74
CA LEU A 220 -16.26 -14.42 6.79
C LEU A 220 -15.80 -15.74 7.43
N PHE A 221 -16.61 -16.31 8.31
CA PHE A 221 -16.28 -17.51 9.09
C PHE A 221 -17.13 -18.73 8.73
N SER A 222 -17.93 -18.65 7.65
CA SER A 222 -18.66 -19.78 7.09
C SER A 222 -17.80 -20.51 6.08
N GLU A 223 -17.58 -21.82 6.29
CA GLU A 223 -16.72 -22.63 5.41
C GLU A 223 -17.34 -22.88 4.04
N ASN A 224 -18.67 -22.85 3.94
CA ASN A 224 -19.40 -23.11 2.71
C ASN A 224 -20.25 -21.91 2.28
N ASN A 225 -20.34 -21.68 0.98
CA ASN A 225 -21.34 -20.79 0.35
C ASN A 225 -22.78 -21.32 0.51
N SER A 226 -22.97 -22.33 1.35
CA SER A 226 -24.24 -22.95 1.59
C SER A 226 -25.15 -22.01 2.39
N GLU A 227 -26.25 -21.71 1.74
CA GLU A 227 -27.45 -21.24 2.39
C GLU A 227 -27.49 -19.75 2.74
N SER A 228 -27.44 -18.89 1.72
CA SER A 228 -27.87 -17.49 1.82
C SER A 228 -29.17 -17.32 2.58
N PHE A 229 -30.09 -18.30 2.44
CA PHE A 229 -31.37 -18.33 3.16
C PHE A 229 -31.22 -18.22 4.69
N TRP A 230 -30.32 -19.02 5.30
CA TRP A 230 -30.14 -18.99 6.77
C TRP A 230 -29.56 -17.68 7.25
N LEU A 231 -28.64 -17.13 6.49
CA LEU A 231 -28.00 -15.84 6.79
C LEU A 231 -28.97 -14.66 6.61
N ASP A 232 -29.84 -14.72 5.58
CA ASP A 232 -30.86 -13.71 5.36
C ASP A 232 -31.92 -13.74 6.47
N LYS A 233 -32.35 -14.93 6.90
CA LYS A 233 -33.25 -15.09 8.04
C LYS A 233 -32.60 -14.66 9.37
N ALA A 234 -31.32 -14.97 9.59
CA ALA A 234 -30.58 -14.48 10.75
C ALA A 234 -30.49 -12.95 10.77
N GLU A 235 -30.24 -12.30 9.62
CA GLU A 235 -30.25 -10.84 9.49
C GLU A 235 -31.62 -10.25 9.85
N GLN A 236 -32.71 -10.86 9.38
CA GLN A 236 -34.07 -10.44 9.70
C GLN A 236 -34.32 -10.55 11.21
N ILE A 237 -34.01 -11.69 11.82
CA ILE A 237 -34.21 -11.90 13.27
C ILE A 237 -33.37 -10.90 14.08
N LEU A 238 -32.10 -10.69 13.72
CA LEU A 238 -31.24 -9.71 14.38
C LEU A 238 -31.81 -8.29 14.28
N THR A 239 -32.36 -7.93 13.11
CA THR A 239 -33.01 -6.63 12.90
C THR A 239 -34.16 -6.41 13.88
N GLU A 240 -35.04 -7.41 14.00
CA GLU A 240 -36.21 -7.31 14.90
C GLU A 240 -35.79 -7.33 16.37
N CYS A 241 -34.78 -8.13 16.75
CA CYS A 241 -34.20 -8.08 18.10
C CYS A 241 -33.62 -6.70 18.44
N ILE A 242 -32.90 -6.07 17.52
CA ILE A 242 -32.32 -4.73 17.72
C ILE A 242 -33.45 -3.70 17.91
N LYS A 243 -34.54 -3.78 17.12
CA LYS A 243 -35.71 -2.92 17.29
C LYS A 243 -36.33 -3.07 18.70
N LEU A 244 -36.63 -4.31 19.12
CA LEU A 244 -37.17 -4.58 20.45
C LEU A 244 -36.26 -4.06 21.57
N CYS A 245 -34.94 -4.35 21.51
CA CYS A 245 -33.99 -3.85 22.51
C CYS A 245 -34.02 -2.33 22.62
N ARG A 246 -34.05 -1.63 21.49
CA ARG A 246 -34.11 -0.15 21.49
C ARG A 246 -35.38 0.38 22.14
N LEU A 247 -36.50 -0.30 21.98
CA LEU A 247 -37.77 0.12 22.51
C LEU A 247 -37.81 0.00 24.04
N TYR A 248 -37.43 -1.15 24.62
CA TYR A 248 -37.54 -1.35 26.07
C TYR A 248 -36.31 -0.84 26.86
N ASN A 249 -35.18 -0.60 26.21
CA ASN A 249 -33.93 -0.21 26.86
C ASN A 249 -33.42 1.19 26.43
N ASN A 250 -34.33 2.11 26.16
CA ASN A 250 -34.05 3.51 25.82
C ASN A 250 -32.91 3.66 24.75
N GLY A 251 -33.04 2.90 23.66
CA GLY A 251 -32.13 2.94 22.54
C GLY A 251 -30.79 2.19 22.76
N TYR A 252 -30.60 1.55 23.91
CA TYR A 252 -29.36 0.79 24.20
C TYR A 252 -29.56 -0.68 23.83
N VAL A 253 -28.57 -1.24 23.08
CA VAL A 253 -28.59 -2.63 22.61
C VAL A 253 -27.25 -3.25 22.93
N THR A 254 -27.22 -4.47 23.44
CA THR A 254 -25.99 -5.26 23.67
C THR A 254 -26.12 -6.64 23.08
N PHE A 255 -25.00 -7.31 22.86
CA PHE A 255 -24.98 -8.71 22.44
C PHE A 255 -25.64 -9.63 23.47
N ILE A 256 -25.52 -9.31 24.75
CA ILE A 256 -26.18 -10.05 25.85
C ILE A 256 -27.70 -9.98 25.71
N GLU A 257 -28.25 -8.79 25.45
CA GLU A 257 -29.68 -8.61 25.26
C GLU A 257 -30.21 -9.40 24.05
N ILE A 258 -29.54 -9.30 22.92
CA ILE A 258 -29.93 -10.05 21.71
C ILE A 258 -29.86 -11.56 21.96
N HIS A 259 -28.78 -12.04 22.58
CA HIS A 259 -28.63 -13.45 22.89
C HIS A 259 -29.79 -13.97 23.75
N LYS A 260 -30.13 -13.28 24.85
CA LYS A 260 -31.21 -13.66 25.74
C LYS A 260 -32.58 -13.60 25.08
N LEU A 261 -32.86 -12.60 24.24
CA LEU A 261 -34.12 -12.53 23.52
C LEU A 261 -34.40 -13.76 22.65
N ILE A 262 -33.34 -14.38 22.09
CA ILE A 262 -33.48 -15.51 21.17
C ILE A 262 -33.41 -16.84 21.88
N THR A 263 -32.56 -16.96 22.91
CA THR A 263 -32.32 -18.24 23.59
C THR A 263 -33.24 -18.49 24.77
N GLU A 264 -33.72 -17.43 25.44
CA GLU A 264 -34.49 -17.52 26.66
C GLU A 264 -35.95 -17.08 26.44
N PRO A 265 -36.93 -18.01 26.26
CA PRO A 265 -38.33 -17.64 25.99
C PRO A 265 -38.98 -16.80 27.10
N ASN A 266 -38.60 -17.06 28.36
CA ASN A 266 -39.13 -16.29 29.50
C ASN A 266 -38.60 -14.85 29.50
N TYR A 267 -37.36 -14.66 29.08
CA TYR A 267 -36.78 -13.32 28.92
C TYR A 267 -37.50 -12.52 27.83
N TYR A 268 -37.74 -13.12 26.67
CA TYR A 268 -38.52 -12.51 25.60
C TYR A 268 -39.92 -12.09 26.10
N LYS A 269 -40.66 -13.03 26.73
CA LYS A 269 -42.01 -12.74 27.27
C LYS A 269 -42.01 -11.55 28.25
N SER A 270 -41.06 -11.52 29.19
CA SER A 270 -40.94 -10.43 30.16
C SER A 270 -40.70 -9.06 29.49
N LYS A 271 -39.91 -9.02 28.40
CA LYS A 271 -39.67 -7.77 27.65
C LYS A 271 -40.90 -7.30 26.86
N ILE A 272 -41.65 -8.24 26.29
CA ILE A 272 -42.93 -7.93 25.62
C ILE A 272 -43.94 -7.35 26.61
N GLU A 273 -44.04 -7.86 27.84
CA GLU A 273 -44.91 -7.30 28.90
C GLU A 273 -44.53 -5.86 29.25
N ILE A 274 -43.20 -5.56 29.35
CA ILE A 274 -42.72 -4.19 29.55
C ILE A 274 -43.18 -3.28 28.40
N LEU A 275 -43.05 -3.73 27.16
CA LEU A 275 -43.43 -2.96 25.98
C LEU A 275 -44.94 -2.75 25.90
N LYS A 276 -45.77 -3.76 26.23
CA LYS A 276 -47.22 -3.62 26.35
C LYS A 276 -47.56 -2.56 27.38
N LYS A 277 -46.90 -2.56 28.55
CA LYS A 277 -47.12 -1.53 29.59
C LYS A 277 -46.78 -0.13 29.09
N LEU A 278 -45.60 0.05 28.41
CA LEU A 278 -45.24 1.34 27.82
C LEU A 278 -46.23 1.82 26.75
N PHE A 279 -46.79 0.90 25.97
CA PHE A 279 -47.83 1.20 25.00
C PHE A 279 -49.13 1.71 25.67
N TYR A 280 -49.64 1.02 26.69
CA TYR A 280 -50.83 1.44 27.43
C TYR A 280 -50.63 2.77 28.17
N GLU A 281 -49.44 3.04 28.68
CA GLU A 281 -49.06 4.30 29.32
C GLU A 281 -48.84 5.45 28.31
N LYS A 282 -49.04 5.22 27.01
CA LYS A 282 -48.83 6.19 25.91
C LYS A 282 -47.43 6.82 25.91
N LYS A 283 -46.41 6.06 26.34
CA LYS A 283 -45.02 6.50 26.39
C LYS A 283 -44.23 6.27 25.08
N LEU A 284 -44.86 5.63 24.08
CA LEU A 284 -44.26 5.35 22.78
C LEU A 284 -44.79 6.35 21.74
N SER A 285 -43.86 6.82 20.87
CA SER A 285 -44.20 7.62 19.70
C SER A 285 -44.84 6.76 18.60
N TYR A 286 -45.54 7.37 17.63
CA TYR A 286 -46.14 6.66 16.49
C TYR A 286 -45.14 5.76 15.76
N LYS A 287 -43.89 6.24 15.55
CA LYS A 287 -42.84 5.45 14.95
C LYS A 287 -42.48 4.22 15.79
N GLN A 288 -42.36 4.39 17.10
CA GLN A 288 -42.05 3.29 18.02
C GLN A 288 -43.17 2.26 18.09
N ILE A 289 -44.43 2.70 18.01
CA ILE A 289 -45.60 1.82 17.93
C ILE A 289 -45.58 1.00 16.65
N TYR A 290 -45.27 1.63 15.53
CA TYR A 290 -45.12 0.93 14.25
C TYR A 290 -43.98 -0.11 14.30
N GLU A 291 -42.80 0.26 14.81
CA GLU A 291 -41.68 -0.64 14.99
C GLU A 291 -41.99 -1.81 15.95
N LEU A 292 -42.77 -1.55 17.02
CA LEU A 292 -43.22 -2.59 17.94
C LEU A 292 -44.17 -3.56 17.26
N ASN A 293 -45.18 -3.07 16.56
CA ASN A 293 -46.17 -3.91 15.89
C ASN A 293 -45.51 -4.80 14.81
N THR A 294 -44.59 -4.23 14.01
CA THR A 294 -43.85 -5.02 12.99
C THR A 294 -43.00 -6.10 13.63
N ALA A 295 -42.32 -5.80 14.74
CA ALA A 295 -41.49 -6.79 15.44
C ALA A 295 -42.36 -7.89 16.10
N LEU A 296 -43.50 -7.54 16.72
CA LEU A 296 -44.42 -8.52 17.30
C LEU A 296 -45.01 -9.43 16.23
N GLU A 297 -45.44 -8.85 15.11
CA GLU A 297 -46.00 -9.63 14.00
C GLU A 297 -44.96 -10.63 13.46
N PHE A 298 -43.70 -10.21 13.29
CA PHE A 298 -42.61 -11.08 12.88
C PHE A 298 -42.42 -12.22 13.89
N PHE A 299 -42.27 -11.93 15.17
CA PHE A 299 -42.03 -12.97 16.17
C PHE A 299 -43.22 -13.91 16.36
N GLU A 300 -44.45 -13.41 16.37
CA GLU A 300 -45.64 -14.22 16.59
C GLU A 300 -46.08 -15.02 15.37
N LYS A 301 -46.05 -14.41 14.18
CA LYS A 301 -46.54 -15.06 12.95
C LYS A 301 -45.47 -15.77 12.12
N GLU A 302 -44.23 -15.26 12.11
CA GLU A 302 -43.18 -15.87 11.32
C GLU A 302 -42.23 -16.72 12.16
N PHE A 303 -41.55 -16.13 13.15
CA PHE A 303 -40.48 -16.81 13.90
C PHE A 303 -40.98 -17.97 14.74
N ASN A 304 -42.06 -17.78 15.52
CA ASN A 304 -42.63 -18.84 16.38
C ASN A 304 -43.43 -19.89 15.59
N SER A 305 -43.81 -19.63 14.34
CA SER A 305 -44.49 -20.59 13.47
C SER A 305 -43.51 -21.52 12.72
N LEU A 306 -42.20 -21.26 12.79
CA LEU A 306 -41.20 -22.15 12.19
C LEU A 306 -41.21 -23.51 12.89
N ASP A 307 -40.93 -24.55 12.12
CA ASP A 307 -40.71 -25.87 12.69
C ASP A 307 -39.52 -25.89 13.65
N GLN A 308 -39.51 -26.83 14.60
CA GLN A 308 -38.49 -26.89 15.66
C GLN A 308 -37.08 -27.01 15.15
N ARG A 309 -36.86 -27.70 14.02
CA ARG A 309 -35.53 -27.90 13.42
C ARG A 309 -34.99 -26.61 12.83
N THR A 310 -35.81 -25.91 12.03
CA THR A 310 -35.50 -24.60 11.46
C THR A 310 -35.19 -23.58 12.54
N LEU A 311 -36.03 -23.54 13.57
CA LEU A 311 -35.86 -22.65 14.72
C LEU A 311 -34.53 -22.92 15.47
N ALA A 312 -34.18 -24.19 15.67
CA ALA A 312 -32.92 -24.58 16.32
C ALA A 312 -31.68 -24.14 15.50
N ILE A 313 -31.74 -24.30 14.17
CA ILE A 313 -30.66 -23.84 13.27
C ILE A 313 -30.47 -22.33 13.36
N LEU A 314 -31.55 -21.56 13.24
CA LEU A 314 -31.50 -20.10 13.30
C LEU A 314 -30.99 -19.59 14.66
N LYS A 315 -31.47 -20.19 15.76
CA LYS A 315 -30.95 -19.88 17.10
C LYS A 315 -29.47 -20.19 17.24
N SER A 316 -29.01 -21.29 16.67
CA SER A 316 -27.59 -21.69 16.65
C SER A 316 -26.74 -20.68 15.91
N GLU A 317 -27.18 -20.23 14.72
CA GLU A 317 -26.45 -19.23 13.92
C GLU A 317 -26.32 -17.89 14.65
N ILE A 318 -27.39 -17.41 15.25
CA ILE A 318 -27.36 -16.15 16.01
C ILE A 318 -26.55 -16.31 17.30
N SER A 319 -26.66 -17.44 17.97
CA SER A 319 -25.86 -17.73 19.15
C SER A 319 -24.39 -17.81 18.82
N ARG A 320 -24.01 -18.32 17.65
CA ARG A 320 -22.63 -18.38 17.21
C ARG A 320 -21.96 -17.01 17.19
N ILE A 321 -22.64 -15.98 16.66
CA ILE A 321 -22.07 -14.63 16.63
C ILE A 321 -22.16 -13.92 17.99
N THR A 322 -23.28 -14.05 18.70
CA THR A 322 -23.44 -13.38 19.98
C THR A 322 -22.53 -13.96 21.06
N ASN A 323 -22.32 -15.28 21.07
CA ASN A 323 -21.42 -15.96 22.00
C ASN A 323 -19.97 -15.47 21.89
N ILE A 324 -19.52 -15.06 20.71
CA ILE A 324 -18.18 -14.48 20.52
C ILE A 324 -17.98 -13.28 21.44
N PHE A 325 -19.02 -12.48 21.63
CA PHE A 325 -18.96 -11.23 22.40
C PHE A 325 -19.42 -11.38 23.87
N ILE A 326 -19.88 -12.54 24.29
CA ILE A 326 -20.43 -12.73 25.64
C ILE A 326 -19.82 -13.90 26.44
N SER A 327 -19.21 -14.88 25.77
CA SER A 327 -18.70 -16.10 26.44
C SER A 327 -17.50 -15.86 27.33
N ASP A 328 -16.68 -14.85 27.05
CA ASP A 328 -15.53 -14.44 27.87
C ASP A 328 -15.84 -13.15 28.64
N TYR A 329 -15.49 -13.12 29.92
CA TYR A 329 -15.76 -11.96 30.79
C TYR A 329 -15.11 -10.67 30.28
N ASN A 330 -13.84 -10.72 29.83
CA ASN A 330 -13.13 -9.53 29.38
C ASN A 330 -13.69 -9.02 28.04
N VAL A 331 -14.06 -9.95 27.15
CA VAL A 331 -14.72 -9.61 25.89
C VAL A 331 -16.07 -8.97 26.16
N SER A 332 -16.90 -9.58 26.98
CA SER A 332 -18.23 -9.08 27.35
C SER A 332 -18.13 -7.70 28.02
N LYS A 333 -17.22 -7.53 28.98
CA LYS A 333 -16.96 -6.26 29.65
C LYS A 333 -16.49 -5.16 28.68
N THR A 334 -15.73 -5.52 27.65
CA THR A 334 -15.21 -4.57 26.67
C THR A 334 -16.24 -4.18 25.63
N PHE A 335 -17.00 -5.16 25.07
CA PHE A 335 -17.87 -4.97 23.91
C PHE A 335 -19.38 -5.03 24.20
N SER A 336 -19.77 -5.37 25.42
CA SER A 336 -21.15 -5.35 25.90
C SER A 336 -21.26 -4.65 27.27
N PRO A 337 -20.59 -3.50 27.48
CA PRO A 337 -20.61 -2.82 28.77
C PRO A 337 -22.00 -2.32 29.12
N GLU A 338 -22.24 -2.01 30.40
CA GLU A 338 -23.42 -1.23 30.79
C GLU A 338 -23.30 0.19 30.22
N LYS A 339 -24.46 0.84 29.98
CA LYS A 339 -24.51 2.18 29.38
C LYS A 339 -23.71 3.23 30.15
N LYS A 340 -23.66 3.11 31.49
CA LYS A 340 -22.90 4.00 32.38
C LYS A 340 -21.38 3.87 32.26
N ASP A 341 -20.89 2.67 31.86
CA ASP A 341 -19.47 2.36 31.76
C ASP A 341 -18.89 2.66 30.38
N LEU A 342 -19.76 2.97 29.42
CA LEU A 342 -19.38 3.26 28.05
C LEU A 342 -18.49 4.51 27.98
N ASN A 343 -17.24 4.36 27.56
CA ASN A 343 -16.28 5.46 27.48
C ASN A 343 -15.75 5.72 26.05
N PHE A 344 -15.82 4.76 25.15
CA PHE A 344 -15.58 4.98 23.72
C PHE A 344 -16.92 5.10 22.97
N LYS A 345 -17.22 6.31 22.49
CA LYS A 345 -18.50 6.62 21.82
C LYS A 345 -18.56 6.19 20.35
N GLY A 346 -17.55 5.47 19.88
CA GLY A 346 -17.46 4.98 18.50
C GLY A 346 -16.77 5.93 17.54
N PHE A 347 -16.76 5.53 16.27
CA PHE A 347 -15.92 6.15 15.24
C PHE A 347 -16.38 7.54 14.80
N SER A 348 -17.65 7.89 14.90
CA SER A 348 -18.13 9.25 14.62
C SER A 348 -17.40 10.30 15.47
N SER A 349 -17.34 10.05 16.79
CA SER A 349 -16.62 10.93 17.73
C SER A 349 -15.11 10.91 17.49
N MET A 350 -14.56 9.76 17.12
CA MET A 350 -13.14 9.60 16.80
C MET A 350 -12.74 10.43 15.58
N LEU A 351 -13.51 10.37 14.50
CA LEU A 351 -13.27 11.13 13.28
C LEU A 351 -13.35 12.63 13.52
N GLN A 352 -14.35 13.09 14.28
CA GLN A 352 -14.52 14.52 14.60
C GLN A 352 -13.36 15.07 15.44
N LYS A 353 -12.88 14.30 16.43
CA LYS A 353 -11.85 14.71 17.38
C LYS A 353 -10.42 14.41 16.90
N GLY A 354 -10.26 13.74 15.78
CA GLY A 354 -8.95 13.33 15.28
C GLY A 354 -8.21 12.36 16.21
N LYS A 355 -8.93 11.40 16.82
CA LYS A 355 -8.33 10.39 17.70
C LYS A 355 -7.75 9.23 16.87
N ILE A 356 -6.82 8.51 17.48
CA ILE A 356 -6.10 7.38 16.90
C ILE A 356 -6.56 6.12 17.61
N VAL A 357 -7.32 5.28 16.92
CA VAL A 357 -7.79 3.99 17.44
C VAL A 357 -6.87 2.89 16.93
N VAL A 358 -6.35 2.10 17.84
CA VAL A 358 -5.45 0.97 17.53
C VAL A 358 -6.00 -0.30 18.17
N LEU A 359 -6.18 -1.33 17.36
CA LEU A 359 -6.50 -2.67 17.88
C LEU A 359 -5.21 -3.34 18.37
N ASN A 360 -5.22 -3.75 19.63
CA ASN A 360 -4.13 -4.50 20.26
C ASN A 360 -4.62 -5.88 20.72
N MET A 361 -4.85 -6.76 19.72
CA MET A 361 -5.28 -8.15 19.93
C MET A 361 -4.52 -9.07 19.00
N ASN A 362 -3.57 -9.82 19.57
CA ASN A 362 -2.75 -10.74 18.81
C ASN A 362 -3.57 -11.97 18.36
N ILE A 363 -3.51 -12.29 17.08
CA ILE A 363 -4.19 -13.45 16.50
C ILE A 363 -3.65 -14.80 17.08
N ALA A 364 -2.37 -14.86 17.42
CA ALA A 364 -1.79 -16.05 18.01
C ALA A 364 -2.42 -16.38 19.39
N GLU A 365 -2.84 -15.36 20.14
CA GLU A 365 -3.48 -15.48 21.43
C GLU A 365 -5.00 -15.64 21.32
N TYR A 366 -5.63 -14.76 20.52
CA TYR A 366 -7.10 -14.65 20.44
C TYR A 366 -7.72 -15.30 19.20
N LYS A 367 -6.91 -15.85 18.30
CA LYS A 367 -7.36 -16.60 17.10
C LYS A 367 -8.49 -15.87 16.34
N ASN A 368 -9.59 -16.58 16.10
CA ASN A 368 -10.73 -16.04 15.35
C ASN A 368 -11.41 -14.85 16.04
N LEU A 369 -11.35 -14.74 17.36
CA LEU A 369 -11.90 -13.59 18.08
C LEU A 369 -11.25 -12.28 17.63
N SER A 370 -9.92 -12.24 17.51
CA SER A 370 -9.20 -11.04 17.02
C SER A 370 -9.65 -10.65 15.61
N LYS A 371 -9.80 -11.63 14.71
CA LYS A 371 -10.26 -11.40 13.33
C LYS A 371 -11.68 -10.82 13.30
N ILE A 372 -12.58 -11.38 14.09
CA ILE A 372 -13.98 -10.95 14.16
C ILE A 372 -14.08 -9.52 14.68
N ILE A 373 -13.39 -9.21 15.76
CA ILE A 373 -13.39 -7.87 16.35
C ILE A 373 -12.78 -6.88 15.37
N ALA A 374 -11.65 -7.21 14.73
CA ALA A 374 -11.02 -6.35 13.74
C ALA A 374 -11.93 -6.08 12.53
N ALA A 375 -12.56 -7.13 11.98
CA ALA A 375 -13.50 -7.00 10.87
C ALA A 375 -14.70 -6.12 11.26
N TYR A 376 -15.25 -6.31 12.47
CA TYR A 376 -16.35 -5.47 12.96
C TYR A 376 -15.93 -4.00 13.11
N LEU A 377 -14.77 -3.73 13.71
CA LEU A 377 -14.24 -2.36 13.86
C LEU A 377 -14.01 -1.70 12.50
N LYS A 378 -13.50 -2.46 11.52
CA LYS A 378 -13.35 -2.01 10.14
C LYS A 378 -14.69 -1.60 9.54
N LEU A 379 -15.69 -2.47 9.59
CA LEU A 379 -17.02 -2.20 9.03
C LEU A 379 -17.71 -1.03 9.73
N ASP A 380 -17.55 -0.89 11.05
CA ASP A 380 -18.09 0.25 11.78
C ASP A 380 -17.40 1.57 11.39
N PHE A 381 -16.08 1.56 11.27
CA PHE A 381 -15.31 2.71 10.79
C PHE A 381 -15.72 3.10 9.36
N GLN A 382 -15.77 2.13 8.44
CA GLN A 382 -16.14 2.35 7.05
C GLN A 382 -17.54 2.97 6.94
N SER A 383 -18.52 2.47 7.70
CA SER A 383 -19.86 3.04 7.72
C SER A 383 -19.91 4.49 8.22
N GLU A 384 -19.11 4.83 9.23
CA GLU A 384 -19.02 6.22 9.71
C GLU A 384 -18.32 7.14 8.71
N VAL A 385 -17.31 6.63 8.01
CA VAL A 385 -16.65 7.35 6.90
C VAL A 385 -17.66 7.61 5.77
N MET A 386 -18.43 6.59 5.37
CA MET A 386 -19.43 6.72 4.31
C MET A 386 -20.54 7.70 4.67
N SER A 387 -20.89 7.83 5.96
CA SER A 387 -21.84 8.84 6.42
C SER A 387 -21.37 10.29 6.16
N ASN A 388 -20.10 10.48 5.87
CA ASN A 388 -19.53 11.78 5.54
C ASN A 388 -19.85 12.24 4.10
N LEU A 389 -20.23 11.34 3.19
CA LEU A 389 -20.59 11.68 1.80
C LEU A 389 -21.73 12.72 1.72
N SER A 390 -22.63 12.72 2.71
CA SER A 390 -23.73 13.70 2.79
C SER A 390 -23.35 15.02 3.44
N LYS A 391 -22.10 15.19 3.92
CA LYS A 391 -21.68 16.38 4.67
C LYS A 391 -20.90 17.36 3.79
N SER A 392 -21.18 18.64 3.91
CA SER A 392 -20.49 19.69 3.15
C SER A 392 -19.04 19.91 3.56
N LYS A 393 -18.68 19.64 4.83
CA LYS A 393 -17.30 19.76 5.35
C LYS A 393 -16.88 18.44 5.97
N VAL A 394 -15.95 17.75 5.33
CA VAL A 394 -15.41 16.46 5.76
C VAL A 394 -13.95 16.64 6.19
N LYS A 395 -13.63 16.21 7.42
CA LYS A 395 -12.24 16.05 7.84
C LYS A 395 -11.65 14.78 7.23
N PRO A 396 -10.43 14.82 6.71
CA PRO A 396 -9.75 13.63 6.26
C PRO A 396 -9.60 12.59 7.37
N SER A 397 -9.68 11.33 6.99
CA SER A 397 -9.50 10.18 7.88
C SER A 397 -8.51 9.20 7.29
N VAL A 398 -7.95 8.33 8.12
CA VAL A 398 -6.95 7.34 7.69
C VAL A 398 -7.32 5.96 8.20
N PHE A 399 -7.30 4.99 7.33
CA PHE A 399 -7.40 3.57 7.64
C PHE A 399 -6.07 2.89 7.30
N ILE A 400 -5.45 2.28 8.28
CA ILE A 400 -4.20 1.52 8.14
C ILE A 400 -4.46 0.08 8.57
N CYS A 401 -4.18 -0.86 7.68
CA CYS A 401 -4.38 -2.27 7.96
C CYS A 401 -3.17 -3.10 7.50
N ASP A 402 -2.43 -3.64 8.45
CA ASP A 402 -1.38 -4.63 8.14
C ASP A 402 -1.99 -6.04 8.06
N GLU A 403 -1.48 -6.86 7.14
CA GLU A 403 -2.04 -8.19 6.81
C GLU A 403 -3.55 -8.13 6.48
N TYR A 404 -3.92 -7.22 5.61
CA TYR A 404 -5.32 -6.91 5.26
C TYR A 404 -6.11 -8.13 4.77
N ALA A 405 -5.46 -9.12 4.15
CA ALA A 405 -6.11 -10.36 3.72
C ALA A 405 -6.85 -11.08 4.87
N GLU A 406 -6.42 -10.89 6.14
CA GLU A 406 -7.08 -11.49 7.30
C GLU A 406 -8.44 -10.85 7.64
N TYR A 407 -8.71 -9.64 7.11
CA TYR A 407 -9.87 -8.82 7.45
C TYR A 407 -10.71 -8.39 6.24
N VAL A 408 -10.28 -8.75 5.04
CA VAL A 408 -10.96 -8.36 3.79
C VAL A 408 -12.39 -8.89 3.73
N THR A 409 -13.31 -8.05 3.25
CA THR A 409 -14.72 -8.41 3.03
C THR A 409 -15.14 -8.02 1.62
N LYS A 410 -16.17 -8.66 1.06
CA LYS A 410 -16.70 -8.29 -0.27
C LYS A 410 -17.16 -6.82 -0.34
N THR A 411 -17.65 -6.27 0.78
CA THR A 411 -18.10 -4.88 0.88
C THR A 411 -16.97 -3.85 0.79
N ASP A 412 -15.70 -4.28 0.90
CA ASP A 412 -14.55 -3.39 0.77
C ASP A 412 -14.41 -2.84 -0.66
N ALA A 413 -14.90 -3.57 -1.67
CA ALA A 413 -14.90 -3.10 -3.05
C ALA A 413 -15.68 -1.79 -3.21
N ASP A 414 -16.89 -1.74 -2.65
CA ASP A 414 -17.75 -0.56 -2.68
C ASP A 414 -17.18 0.57 -1.82
N PHE A 415 -16.64 0.21 -0.65
CA PHE A 415 -16.02 1.20 0.23
C PHE A 415 -14.83 1.90 -0.43
N PHE A 416 -13.89 1.16 -1.03
CA PHE A 416 -12.73 1.76 -1.68
C PHE A 416 -13.10 2.57 -2.93
N ALA A 417 -14.17 2.21 -3.63
CA ALA A 417 -14.66 2.99 -4.76
C ALA A 417 -15.14 4.39 -4.35
N LEU A 418 -15.76 4.51 -3.18
CA LEU A 418 -16.39 5.75 -2.69
C LEU A 418 -15.54 6.50 -1.65
N SER A 419 -14.52 5.87 -1.08
CA SER A 419 -13.71 6.41 0.02
C SER A 419 -12.98 7.70 -0.32
N ARG A 420 -12.67 7.93 -1.61
CA ARG A 420 -12.07 9.18 -2.11
C ARG A 420 -12.96 10.39 -1.83
N GLU A 421 -14.25 10.30 -2.15
CA GLU A 421 -15.22 11.37 -1.92
C GLU A 421 -15.42 11.62 -0.43
N ALA A 422 -15.40 10.56 0.37
CA ALA A 422 -15.45 10.63 1.83
C ALA A 422 -14.13 11.11 2.48
N LYS A 423 -13.12 11.46 1.69
CA LYS A 423 -11.78 11.88 2.13
C LYS A 423 -11.13 10.88 3.09
N CYS A 424 -11.23 9.59 2.79
CA CYS A 424 -10.55 8.55 3.54
C CYS A 424 -9.29 8.08 2.81
N ILE A 425 -8.17 8.10 3.51
CA ILE A 425 -6.88 7.56 3.04
C ILE A 425 -6.81 6.12 3.52
N ASN A 426 -6.77 5.16 2.59
CA ASN A 426 -6.68 3.75 2.93
C ASN A 426 -5.28 3.23 2.58
N ILE A 427 -4.59 2.66 3.56
CA ILE A 427 -3.28 2.03 3.40
C ILE A 427 -3.38 0.61 3.91
N VAL A 428 -3.41 -0.34 2.99
CA VAL A 428 -3.53 -1.74 3.33
C VAL A 428 -2.31 -2.51 2.83
N SER A 429 -1.85 -3.47 3.62
CA SER A 429 -0.76 -4.36 3.22
C SER A 429 -1.19 -5.81 3.24
N THR A 430 -0.65 -6.60 2.32
CA THR A 430 -0.85 -8.05 2.25
C THR A 430 0.43 -8.74 1.78
N GLN A 431 0.52 -10.05 1.98
CA GLN A 431 1.67 -10.79 1.47
C GLN A 431 1.60 -10.98 -0.05
N SER A 432 0.40 -11.26 -0.56
CA SER A 432 0.18 -11.50 -1.98
C SER A 432 -1.29 -11.24 -2.36
N TYR A 433 -1.57 -11.17 -3.66
CA TYR A 433 -2.94 -11.14 -4.18
C TYR A 433 -3.64 -12.49 -4.02
N SER A 434 -2.88 -13.59 -4.07
CA SER A 434 -3.40 -14.93 -3.76
C SER A 434 -3.95 -15.04 -2.34
N SER A 435 -3.38 -14.32 -1.38
CA SER A 435 -3.91 -14.26 -0.01
C SER A 435 -5.31 -13.65 0.04
N LEU A 436 -5.56 -12.59 -0.73
CA LEU A 436 -6.90 -11.98 -0.87
C LEU A 436 -7.89 -12.95 -1.51
N LYS A 437 -7.46 -13.64 -2.58
CA LYS A 437 -8.26 -14.65 -3.28
C LYS A 437 -8.66 -15.80 -2.37
N ASN A 438 -7.73 -16.29 -1.56
CA ASN A 438 -8.00 -17.37 -0.61
C ASN A 438 -9.07 -16.99 0.43
N THR A 439 -9.04 -15.74 0.91
CA THR A 439 -10.01 -15.27 1.92
C THR A 439 -11.39 -14.99 1.31
N LEU A 440 -11.45 -14.29 0.18
CA LEU A 440 -12.73 -13.91 -0.44
C LEU A 440 -13.41 -15.03 -1.22
N LYS A 441 -12.62 -16.00 -1.71
CA LYS A 441 -13.09 -17.11 -2.58
C LYS A 441 -13.87 -16.64 -3.81
N ASP A 442 -13.61 -15.40 -4.26
CA ASP A 442 -14.28 -14.74 -5.38
C ASP A 442 -13.30 -13.84 -6.15
N ASP A 443 -12.90 -14.30 -7.33
CA ASP A 443 -11.91 -13.61 -8.17
C ASP A 443 -12.39 -12.24 -8.65
N SER A 444 -13.69 -12.08 -8.85
CA SER A 444 -14.27 -10.81 -9.32
C SER A 444 -14.13 -9.73 -8.26
N SER A 445 -14.52 -10.02 -7.02
CA SER A 445 -14.34 -9.10 -5.88
C SER A 445 -12.88 -8.74 -5.63
N VAL A 446 -11.97 -9.72 -5.74
CA VAL A 446 -10.52 -9.48 -5.60
C VAL A 446 -10.03 -8.49 -6.64
N LYS A 447 -10.38 -8.67 -7.91
CA LYS A 447 -9.98 -7.76 -9.00
C LYS A 447 -10.51 -6.35 -8.79
N VAL A 448 -11.77 -6.21 -8.38
CA VAL A 448 -12.37 -4.90 -8.09
C VAL A 448 -11.67 -4.21 -6.92
N ILE A 449 -11.37 -4.93 -5.85
CA ILE A 449 -10.62 -4.38 -4.70
C ILE A 449 -9.23 -3.93 -5.15
N ILE A 450 -8.48 -4.76 -5.88
CA ILE A 450 -7.16 -4.41 -6.39
C ILE A 450 -7.24 -3.18 -7.31
N GLN A 451 -8.26 -3.10 -8.16
CA GLN A 451 -8.47 -1.96 -9.06
C GLN A 451 -8.70 -0.65 -8.29
N ASN A 452 -9.49 -0.67 -7.22
CA ASN A 452 -9.82 0.51 -6.41
C ASN A 452 -8.69 0.96 -5.48
N LEU A 453 -7.68 0.12 -5.27
CA LEU A 453 -6.43 0.44 -4.55
C LEU A 453 -5.38 0.90 -5.57
N ILE A 454 -5.50 2.13 -6.09
CA ILE A 454 -4.76 2.62 -7.27
C ILE A 454 -3.26 2.71 -7.02
N ASN A 455 -2.84 3.23 -5.85
CA ASN A 455 -1.43 3.33 -5.49
C ASN A 455 -0.91 1.96 -5.08
N LYS A 456 0.02 1.40 -5.83
CA LYS A 456 0.60 0.09 -5.57
C LYS A 456 2.08 0.20 -5.26
N ILE A 457 2.49 -0.52 -4.23
CA ILE A 457 3.88 -0.63 -3.80
C ILE A 457 4.19 -2.12 -3.68
N TRP A 458 4.93 -2.65 -4.66
CA TRP A 458 5.35 -4.04 -4.68
C TRP A 458 6.77 -4.17 -4.13
N PHE A 459 6.91 -4.82 -3.00
CA PHE A 459 8.17 -5.38 -2.53
C PHE A 459 8.42 -6.74 -3.21
N ARG A 460 9.57 -7.34 -2.97
CA ARG A 460 9.88 -8.66 -3.50
C ARG A 460 8.74 -9.66 -3.22
N THR A 461 8.34 -10.38 -4.25
CA THR A 461 7.29 -11.40 -4.18
C THR A 461 7.57 -12.52 -5.16
N ASP A 462 7.19 -13.74 -4.80
CA ASP A 462 7.24 -14.95 -5.60
C ASP A 462 5.82 -15.45 -5.99
N ASP A 463 4.79 -14.72 -5.57
CA ASP A 463 3.41 -15.03 -5.93
C ASP A 463 3.12 -14.71 -7.40
N ILE A 464 2.94 -15.75 -8.21
CA ILE A 464 2.74 -15.63 -9.67
C ILE A 464 1.53 -14.74 -9.99
N PHE A 465 0.42 -14.90 -9.27
CA PHE A 465 -0.77 -14.09 -9.52
C PHE A 465 -0.52 -12.60 -9.28
N THR A 466 0.21 -12.25 -8.21
CA THR A 466 0.64 -10.86 -7.95
C THR A 466 1.53 -10.33 -9.07
N ILE A 467 2.50 -11.13 -9.53
CA ILE A 467 3.45 -10.74 -10.59
C ILE A 467 2.73 -10.53 -11.91
N GLU A 468 1.87 -11.45 -12.33
CA GLU A 468 1.13 -11.34 -13.59
C GLU A 468 0.22 -10.11 -13.62
N GLU A 469 -0.52 -9.84 -12.53
CA GLU A 469 -1.39 -8.67 -12.46
C GLU A 469 -0.58 -7.37 -12.44
N ALA A 470 0.59 -7.34 -11.76
CA ALA A 470 1.50 -6.21 -11.81
C ALA A 470 2.07 -5.99 -13.22
N GLN A 471 2.51 -7.05 -13.90
CA GLN A 471 3.03 -6.99 -15.28
C GLN A 471 1.98 -6.49 -16.28
N LYS A 472 0.73 -6.97 -16.17
CA LYS A 472 -0.38 -6.51 -17.00
C LYS A 472 -0.65 -5.01 -16.79
N GLN A 473 -0.57 -4.54 -15.55
CA GLN A 473 -0.80 -3.13 -15.22
C GLN A 473 0.34 -2.22 -15.68
N LEU A 474 1.59 -2.69 -15.62
CA LEU A 474 2.79 -1.94 -16.01
C LEU A 474 3.01 -1.92 -17.52
N GLY A 475 2.41 -2.89 -18.24
CA GLY A 475 2.44 -2.96 -19.69
C GLY A 475 3.69 -3.62 -20.26
N LYS A 476 3.84 -3.48 -21.58
CA LYS A 476 4.94 -4.04 -22.36
C LYS A 476 5.68 -2.93 -23.09
N GLU A 477 6.98 -3.15 -23.32
CA GLU A 477 7.85 -2.31 -24.14
C GLU A 477 8.56 -3.12 -25.19
N GLU A 478 9.07 -2.48 -26.24
CA GLU A 478 9.88 -3.14 -27.26
C GLU A 478 11.28 -3.38 -26.72
N LYS A 479 11.66 -4.66 -26.60
CA LYS A 479 13.01 -5.09 -26.22
C LYS A 479 13.72 -5.73 -27.39
N THR A 480 15.00 -5.41 -27.55
CA THR A 480 15.84 -5.98 -28.59
C THR A 480 16.45 -7.28 -28.09
N HIS A 481 16.16 -8.37 -28.76
CA HIS A 481 16.74 -9.68 -28.51
C HIS A 481 17.80 -9.99 -29.55
N ILE A 482 18.93 -10.52 -29.07
CA ILE A 482 20.03 -10.96 -29.92
C ILE A 482 20.11 -12.49 -29.85
N SER A 483 19.85 -13.13 -30.96
CA SER A 483 20.02 -14.56 -31.12
C SER A 483 21.32 -14.84 -31.83
N LYS A 484 22.22 -15.60 -31.21
CA LYS A 484 23.47 -16.05 -31.79
C LYS A 484 23.33 -17.51 -32.21
N ALA A 485 23.37 -17.77 -33.51
CA ALA A 485 23.44 -19.13 -34.04
C ALA A 485 24.84 -19.41 -34.52
N ILE A 486 25.46 -20.46 -34.01
CA ILE A 486 26.77 -20.98 -34.46
C ILE A 486 26.49 -22.26 -35.24
N SER A 487 26.80 -22.24 -36.51
CA SER A 487 26.71 -23.41 -37.39
C SER A 487 28.09 -23.89 -37.76
N GLU A 488 28.43 -25.08 -37.34
CA GLU A 488 29.65 -25.78 -37.78
C GLU A 488 29.29 -26.75 -38.92
N ASN A 489 29.75 -26.47 -40.11
CA ASN A 489 29.69 -27.41 -41.22
C ASN A 489 30.97 -28.25 -41.25
N ALA A 490 30.91 -29.43 -40.63
CA ALA A 490 31.95 -30.43 -40.80
C ALA A 490 31.72 -31.18 -42.12
N LYS A 491 32.45 -30.80 -43.16
CA LYS A 491 32.57 -31.66 -44.36
C LYS A 491 33.67 -32.67 -44.11
N GLU A 492 33.29 -33.96 -44.13
CA GLU A 492 34.06 -35.20 -44.19
C GLU A 492 35.56 -35.12 -43.73
N THR A 493 35.83 -35.59 -42.55
CA THR A 493 37.16 -35.97 -42.10
C THR A 493 37.60 -37.22 -42.85
N LYS A 494 38.45 -37.08 -43.84
CA LYS A 494 39.16 -38.24 -44.44
C LYS A 494 40.38 -38.55 -43.60
N PHE A 495 40.42 -39.73 -43.00
CA PHE A 495 41.59 -40.25 -42.33
C PHE A 495 42.63 -40.67 -43.38
N ASN A 496 43.81 -40.07 -43.31
CA ASN A 496 44.88 -40.41 -44.18
C ASN A 496 45.78 -41.49 -43.52
N TYR A 497 45.67 -42.72 -44.03
CA TYR A 497 46.41 -43.88 -43.52
C TYR A 497 47.92 -43.77 -43.64
N ILE A 498 48.43 -42.87 -44.51
CA ILE A 498 49.88 -42.72 -44.75
C ILE A 498 50.53 -41.78 -43.72
N THR A 499 49.80 -40.78 -43.27
CA THR A 499 50.29 -39.78 -42.32
C THR A 499 49.75 -39.96 -40.89
N ASN A 500 48.90 -40.95 -40.68
CA ASN A 500 48.19 -41.23 -39.41
C ASN A 500 47.52 -39.99 -38.77
N SER A 501 47.06 -39.07 -39.62
CA SER A 501 46.44 -37.83 -39.21
C SER A 501 45.10 -37.58 -39.91
N PHE A 502 44.17 -36.89 -39.23
CA PHE A 502 42.93 -36.43 -39.79
C PHE A 502 43.16 -35.10 -40.54
N ASN A 503 42.97 -35.09 -41.83
CA ASN A 503 42.95 -33.85 -42.62
C ASN A 503 41.52 -33.35 -42.73
N SER A 504 41.19 -32.30 -41.97
CA SER A 504 39.97 -31.55 -42.17
C SER A 504 40.25 -30.36 -43.10
N LYS A 505 39.98 -30.52 -44.38
CA LYS A 505 39.87 -29.38 -45.31
C LYS A 505 38.45 -28.84 -45.28
N ASN A 506 38.36 -27.54 -44.97
CA ASN A 506 37.16 -26.70 -45.00
C ASN A 506 36.12 -27.01 -43.91
N SER A 507 36.44 -26.76 -42.66
CA SER A 507 35.44 -26.44 -41.64
C SER A 507 35.14 -24.94 -41.71
N SER A 508 33.96 -24.56 -42.06
CA SER A 508 33.48 -23.16 -41.96
C SER A 508 32.63 -23.04 -40.71
N ILE A 509 33.04 -22.20 -39.78
CA ILE A 509 32.20 -21.78 -38.67
C ILE A 509 31.46 -20.52 -39.13
N THR A 510 30.17 -20.61 -39.26
CA THR A 510 29.34 -19.47 -39.59
C THR A 510 28.64 -18.99 -38.28
N GLU A 511 28.98 -17.81 -37.82
CA GLU A 511 28.28 -17.12 -36.76
C GLU A 511 27.22 -16.20 -37.40
N SER A 512 25.97 -16.43 -37.11
CA SER A 512 24.90 -15.52 -37.48
C SER A 512 24.32 -14.83 -36.21
N LEU A 513 24.33 -13.51 -36.23
CA LEU A 513 23.71 -12.66 -35.20
C LEU A 513 22.38 -12.13 -35.77
N ASN A 514 21.29 -12.66 -35.28
CA ASN A 514 19.96 -12.16 -35.62
C ASN A 514 19.49 -11.24 -34.52
N THR A 515 19.23 -9.98 -34.86
CA THR A 515 18.63 -8.99 -33.96
C THR A 515 17.18 -8.82 -34.32
N TYR A 516 16.28 -9.06 -33.37
CA TYR A 516 14.85 -8.84 -33.56
C TYR A 516 14.26 -8.08 -32.36
N THR A 517 13.22 -7.31 -32.60
CA THR A 517 12.47 -6.60 -31.55
C THR A 517 11.21 -7.36 -31.21
N GLN A 518 10.98 -7.58 -29.91
CA GLN A 518 9.79 -8.22 -29.37
C GLN A 518 9.18 -7.35 -28.29
N LYS A 519 7.85 -7.38 -28.17
CA LYS A 519 7.15 -6.70 -27.05
C LYS A 519 7.14 -7.58 -25.82
N ASP A 520 7.99 -7.27 -24.87
CA ASP A 520 8.11 -7.93 -23.58
C ASP A 520 7.61 -7.04 -22.45
N PHE A 521 7.28 -7.64 -21.30
CA PHE A 521 6.92 -6.87 -20.12
C PHE A 521 8.04 -5.91 -19.73
N VAL A 522 7.65 -4.67 -19.32
CA VAL A 522 8.60 -3.66 -18.83
C VAL A 522 9.45 -4.22 -17.69
N TYR A 523 8.80 -4.92 -16.75
CA TYR A 523 9.44 -5.65 -15.66
C TYR A 523 9.15 -7.14 -15.80
N ASP A 524 10.18 -7.94 -15.91
CA ASP A 524 10.06 -9.39 -16.00
C ASP A 524 9.81 -10.04 -14.61
N THR A 525 9.63 -11.35 -14.58
CA THR A 525 9.40 -12.09 -13.34
C THR A 525 10.60 -12.01 -12.40
N ASN A 526 11.84 -12.05 -12.96
CA ASN A 526 13.06 -11.99 -12.16
C ASN A 526 13.18 -10.66 -11.40
N PHE A 527 12.71 -9.57 -12.00
CA PHE A 527 12.68 -8.27 -11.31
C PHE A 527 11.92 -8.35 -9.98
N PHE A 528 10.75 -8.98 -9.94
CA PHE A 528 9.95 -9.09 -8.71
C PHE A 528 10.49 -10.12 -7.73
N THR A 529 11.11 -11.20 -8.22
CA THR A 529 11.58 -12.30 -7.37
C THR A 529 13.00 -12.11 -6.85
N GLN A 530 13.88 -11.43 -7.59
CA GLN A 530 15.31 -11.37 -7.30
C GLN A 530 15.83 -9.93 -7.18
N ASP A 531 15.47 -9.00 -8.09
CA ASP A 531 16.08 -7.67 -8.16
C ASP A 531 15.56 -6.68 -7.11
N LEU A 532 14.44 -6.99 -6.46
CA LEU A 532 13.94 -6.20 -5.35
C LEU A 532 14.57 -6.65 -4.04
N GLU A 533 15.61 -5.95 -3.62
CA GLU A 533 16.29 -6.16 -2.34
C GLU A 533 15.37 -5.80 -1.15
N THR A 534 15.76 -6.20 0.06
CA THR A 534 15.08 -5.78 1.29
C THR A 534 15.05 -4.24 1.38
N PHE A 535 13.90 -3.67 1.70
CA PHE A 535 13.60 -2.21 1.67
C PHE A 535 13.65 -1.57 0.28
N SER A 536 13.61 -2.37 -0.78
CA SER A 536 13.39 -1.90 -2.14
C SER A 536 11.98 -2.28 -2.60
N SER A 537 11.36 -1.42 -3.40
CA SER A 537 10.03 -1.67 -3.93
C SER A 537 9.88 -1.08 -5.33
N LEU A 538 8.95 -1.60 -6.10
CA LEU A 538 8.43 -0.95 -7.30
C LEU A 538 7.17 -0.19 -6.92
N ALA A 539 7.09 1.09 -7.24
CA ALA A 539 5.94 1.92 -6.94
C ALA A 539 5.22 2.36 -8.22
N PHE A 540 3.91 2.15 -8.23
CA PHE A 540 2.96 2.64 -9.23
C PHE A 540 1.98 3.57 -8.51
N LEU A 541 2.13 4.87 -8.73
CA LEU A 541 1.50 5.91 -7.91
C LEU A 541 0.70 6.88 -8.75
N SER A 542 -0.36 7.44 -8.16
CA SER A 542 -1.13 8.54 -8.72
C SER A 542 -1.04 9.77 -7.82
N ASN A 543 -0.79 10.94 -8.41
CA ASN A 543 -0.85 12.21 -7.68
C ASN A 543 -2.28 12.76 -7.52
N GLY A 544 -3.30 11.96 -7.89
CA GLY A 544 -4.71 12.34 -7.89
C GLY A 544 -5.24 12.85 -9.23
N TYR A 545 -4.35 13.25 -10.15
CA TYR A 545 -4.68 13.75 -11.49
C TYR A 545 -4.12 12.85 -12.60
N LYS A 546 -2.93 12.32 -12.42
CA LYS A 546 -2.25 11.43 -13.37
C LYS A 546 -1.47 10.33 -12.65
N ILE A 547 -1.29 9.24 -13.35
CA ILE A 547 -0.37 8.17 -12.93
C ILE A 547 1.07 8.66 -13.16
N LEU A 548 1.90 8.52 -12.14
CA LEU A 548 3.33 8.80 -12.21
C LEU A 548 4.05 7.64 -12.91
N LYS A 549 5.20 7.93 -13.53
CA LYS A 549 6.03 6.87 -14.11
C LYS A 549 6.43 5.88 -13.00
N PRO A 550 6.22 4.57 -13.21
CA PRO A 550 6.63 3.57 -12.23
C PRO A 550 8.13 3.68 -11.93
N ALA A 551 8.49 3.55 -10.65
CA ALA A 551 9.86 3.74 -10.23
C ALA A 551 10.28 2.70 -9.17
N LYS A 552 11.53 2.20 -9.29
CA LYS A 552 12.16 1.41 -8.24
C LYS A 552 12.60 2.35 -7.12
N LEU A 553 12.05 2.13 -5.92
CA LEU A 553 12.27 2.97 -4.75
C LEU A 553 13.12 2.27 -3.70
N ARG A 554 13.94 3.07 -3.03
CA ARG A 554 14.52 2.74 -1.73
C ARG A 554 13.57 3.24 -0.65
N MET A 555 13.08 2.34 0.17
CA MET A 555 12.19 2.65 1.28
C MET A 555 12.99 2.97 2.54
N PHE A 556 12.42 3.79 3.44
CA PHE A 556 13.10 4.23 4.65
C PHE A 556 12.62 3.44 5.87
N PRO A 557 13.38 2.47 6.39
CA PRO A 557 13.02 1.76 7.60
C PRO A 557 12.92 2.73 8.80
N TYR A 558 11.88 2.57 9.64
CA TYR A 558 11.60 3.47 10.77
C TYR A 558 12.72 3.55 11.80
N PHE A 559 13.58 2.54 11.88
CA PHE A 559 14.70 2.43 12.82
C PHE A 559 16.02 2.99 12.28
N LYS A 560 16.14 3.26 10.99
CA LYS A 560 17.30 3.97 10.42
C LYS A 560 17.09 5.48 10.57
N LYS A 561 18.07 6.14 11.15
CA LYS A 561 18.11 7.61 11.27
C LYS A 561 18.47 8.27 9.95
#